data_a98e99874a340f1b6ded4d114281dd77
#
_entry.id   a98e99874a340f1b6ded4d114281dd77
#
_cell.length_a   1.000
_cell.length_b   1.000
_cell.length_c   1.000
_cell.angle_alpha   90.00
_cell.angle_beta   90.00
_cell.angle_gamma   90.00
#
_symmetry.space_group_name_H-M   'P 1'
#
loop_
_entity.id
_entity.type
_entity.pdbx_description
1 polymer ?
#
loop_
_entity_poly.entity_id
_entity_poly.type
_entity_poly.pdbx_seq_one_letter_code
_entity_poly.pdbx_strand_id
1 'polypeptide(L)'
;VKGYAIDGHTFIRTAVEKGAAALIYEDQEILEAQTQGVEGITFVKVESSRYALAIAAANFYDNPSRKLTLVGITGTNGKTTTVTLLHRMFTGLGYSCGLLSTIANYVGSRGSEAVNTTSDPLTINSLLSEMVEAGCEYCFMEVSSIGVEQDRVAGLKFKAGRFSNLTHDHLDYRKTFAEYLR
;
A
#
# COMPACT_ATOMS: atom_id res chain seq x y z
N VAL A 1 -10.42 6.32 -7.20
CA VAL A 1 -9.16 5.78 -7.73
C VAL A 1 -9.43 4.96 -8.98
N LYS A 2 -8.66 5.20 -10.03
CA LYS A 2 -8.76 4.45 -11.29
C LYS A 2 -8.15 3.07 -11.13
N GLY A 3 -8.99 2.04 -11.06
CA GLY A 3 -8.57 0.63 -11.01
C GLY A 3 -8.33 0.04 -12.39
N TYR A 4 -7.75 -1.17 -12.46
CA TYR A 4 -7.57 -1.88 -13.74
C TYR A 4 -8.85 -2.51 -14.26
N ALA A 5 -9.71 -3.00 -13.37
CA ALA A 5 -10.98 -3.66 -13.74
C ALA A 5 -12.14 -2.67 -13.71
N ILE A 6 -12.14 -1.73 -12.78
CA ILE A 6 -13.23 -0.76 -12.58
C ILE A 6 -12.64 0.61 -12.32
N ASP A 7 -13.16 1.63 -13.00
CA ASP A 7 -12.80 3.01 -12.71
C ASP A 7 -13.62 3.49 -11.49
N GLY A 8 -12.91 3.83 -10.41
CA GLY A 8 -13.52 4.33 -9.18
C GLY A 8 -14.28 5.65 -9.33
N HIS A 9 -14.05 6.40 -10.41
CA HIS A 9 -14.84 7.60 -10.69
C HIS A 9 -16.33 7.29 -10.95
N THR A 10 -16.66 6.06 -11.35
CA THR A 10 -18.07 5.62 -11.50
C THR A 10 -18.85 5.63 -10.19
N PHE A 11 -18.19 5.65 -9.04
CA PHE A 11 -18.80 5.67 -7.70
C PHE A 11 -18.90 7.06 -7.08
N ILE A 12 -18.55 8.13 -7.80
CA ILE A 12 -18.58 9.51 -7.29
C ILE A 12 -19.98 9.84 -6.75
N ARG A 13 -21.04 9.59 -7.52
CA ARG A 13 -22.40 9.86 -7.11
C ARG A 13 -22.79 9.08 -5.84
N THR A 14 -22.43 7.82 -5.78
CA THR A 14 -22.70 6.98 -4.59
C THR A 14 -21.95 7.51 -3.35
N ALA A 15 -20.73 8.01 -3.51
CA ALA A 15 -19.97 8.61 -2.40
C ALA A 15 -20.65 9.90 -1.90
N VAL A 16 -21.13 10.74 -2.82
CA VAL A 16 -21.91 11.95 -2.49
C VAL A 16 -23.18 11.58 -1.70
N GLU A 17 -23.95 10.63 -2.19
CA GLU A 17 -25.20 10.15 -1.56
C GLU A 17 -24.95 9.56 -0.16
N LYS A 18 -23.77 9.02 0.07
CA LYS A 18 -23.30 8.52 1.39
C LYS A 18 -22.71 9.60 2.30
N GLY A 19 -22.75 10.87 1.90
CA GLY A 19 -22.33 11.99 2.72
C GLY A 19 -20.83 12.30 2.68
N ALA A 20 -20.14 12.00 1.58
CA ALA A 20 -18.75 12.42 1.42
C ALA A 20 -18.65 13.95 1.50
N ALA A 21 -17.82 14.48 2.40
CA ALA A 21 -17.56 15.92 2.54
C ALA A 21 -16.53 16.44 1.52
N ALA A 22 -15.68 15.55 1.00
CA ALA A 22 -14.69 15.87 -0.02
C ALA A 22 -14.49 14.69 -0.98
N LEU A 23 -14.13 14.99 -2.22
CA LEU A 23 -13.82 14.01 -3.27
C LEU A 23 -12.49 14.36 -3.93
N ILE A 24 -11.60 13.37 -3.98
CA ILE A 24 -10.33 13.46 -4.73
C ILE A 24 -10.53 12.74 -6.08
N TYR A 25 -10.20 13.41 -7.16
CA TYR A 25 -10.45 12.91 -8.51
C TYR A 25 -9.33 13.25 -9.50
N GLU A 26 -9.24 12.51 -10.60
CA GLU A 26 -8.31 12.75 -11.72
C GLU A 26 -9.03 13.33 -12.93
N ASP A 27 -10.19 12.76 -13.26
CA ASP A 27 -10.93 13.02 -14.49
C ASP A 27 -12.04 14.05 -14.29
N GLN A 28 -11.84 15.22 -14.91
CA GLN A 28 -12.77 16.34 -14.81
C GLN A 28 -14.10 16.07 -15.51
N GLU A 29 -14.07 15.43 -16.68
CA GLU A 29 -15.28 15.18 -17.46
C GLU A 29 -16.22 14.21 -16.75
N ILE A 30 -15.65 13.15 -16.16
CA ILE A 30 -16.41 12.18 -15.37
C ILE A 30 -16.96 12.84 -14.10
N LEU A 31 -16.20 13.73 -13.46
CA LEU A 31 -16.67 14.46 -12.29
C LEU A 31 -17.90 15.30 -12.64
N GLU A 32 -17.81 16.14 -13.66
CA GLU A 32 -18.88 17.04 -14.08
C GLU A 32 -20.16 16.29 -14.43
N ALA A 33 -20.04 15.17 -15.13
CA ALA A 33 -21.17 14.32 -15.47
C ALA A 33 -21.92 13.72 -14.27
N GLN A 34 -21.21 13.50 -13.14
CA GLN A 34 -21.77 12.83 -11.95
C GLN A 34 -22.13 13.78 -10.81
N THR A 35 -21.68 15.02 -10.86
CA THR A 35 -21.86 15.98 -9.75
C THR A 35 -22.76 17.14 -10.13
N GLN A 36 -23.45 17.09 -11.26
CA GLN A 36 -24.38 18.13 -11.67
C GLN A 36 -25.46 18.36 -10.60
N GLY A 37 -25.53 19.59 -10.06
CA GLY A 37 -26.46 19.96 -8.99
C GLY A 37 -26.03 19.53 -7.57
N VAL A 38 -24.81 19.07 -7.39
CA VAL A 38 -24.25 18.74 -6.08
C VAL A 38 -23.60 19.98 -5.46
N GLU A 39 -24.07 20.35 -4.25
CA GLU A 39 -23.53 21.46 -3.47
C GLU A 39 -22.91 20.96 -2.15
N GLY A 40 -22.05 21.77 -1.53
CA GLY A 40 -21.50 21.51 -0.19
C GLY A 40 -20.39 20.49 -0.11
N ILE A 41 -19.83 20.04 -1.26
CA ILE A 41 -18.70 19.10 -1.32
C ILE A 41 -17.44 19.80 -1.81
N THR A 42 -16.30 19.50 -1.19
CA THR A 42 -14.99 19.94 -1.68
C THR A 42 -14.44 18.99 -2.73
N PHE A 43 -14.16 19.50 -3.92
CA PHE A 43 -13.56 18.74 -5.00
C PHE A 43 -12.07 19.05 -5.13
N VAL A 44 -11.22 18.02 -5.07
CA VAL A 44 -9.75 18.15 -5.15
C VAL A 44 -9.25 17.39 -6.36
N LYS A 45 -8.81 18.12 -7.39
CA LYS A 45 -8.19 17.53 -8.58
C LYS A 45 -6.74 17.16 -8.28
N VAL A 46 -6.34 15.96 -8.70
CA VAL A 46 -4.97 15.43 -8.54
C VAL A 46 -4.50 14.78 -9.85
N GLU A 47 -3.20 14.65 -10.02
CA GLU A 47 -2.61 13.96 -11.17
C GLU A 47 -2.73 12.42 -11.03
N SER A 48 -2.61 11.89 -9.80
CA SER A 48 -2.76 10.48 -9.48
C SER A 48 -3.58 10.31 -8.21
N SER A 49 -4.77 9.75 -8.33
CA SER A 49 -5.62 9.43 -7.17
C SER A 49 -5.06 8.25 -6.36
N ARG A 50 -4.26 7.38 -6.98
CA ARG A 50 -3.53 6.30 -6.29
C ARG A 50 -2.47 6.87 -5.36
N TYR A 51 -1.63 7.76 -5.88
CA TYR A 51 -0.63 8.46 -5.09
C TYR A 51 -1.27 9.30 -3.96
N ALA A 52 -2.31 10.07 -4.30
CA ALA A 52 -3.05 10.86 -3.32
C ALA A 52 -3.66 10.00 -2.20
N LEU A 53 -4.23 8.84 -2.54
CA LEU A 53 -4.74 7.88 -1.56
C LEU A 53 -3.65 7.38 -0.63
N ALA A 54 -2.47 7.05 -1.16
CA ALA A 54 -1.36 6.55 -0.35
C ALA A 54 -0.85 7.62 0.64
N ILE A 55 -0.70 8.86 0.17
CA ILE A 55 -0.30 9.98 1.04
C ILE A 55 -1.38 10.29 2.08
N ALA A 56 -2.66 10.30 1.68
CA ALA A 56 -3.77 10.51 2.61
C ALA A 56 -3.83 9.42 3.69
N ALA A 57 -3.65 8.15 3.31
CA ALA A 57 -3.58 7.03 4.24
C ALA A 57 -2.41 7.18 5.24
N ALA A 58 -1.21 7.50 4.74
CA ALA A 58 -0.05 7.71 5.61
C ALA A 58 -0.29 8.84 6.62
N ASN A 59 -0.87 9.97 6.18
CA ASN A 59 -1.19 11.10 7.04
C ASN A 59 -2.31 10.78 8.04
N PHE A 60 -3.36 10.08 7.61
CA PHE A 60 -4.48 9.69 8.48
C PHE A 60 -4.03 8.85 9.67
N TYR A 61 -3.09 7.94 9.46
CA TYR A 61 -2.48 7.11 10.50
C TYR A 61 -1.24 7.73 11.15
N ASP A 62 -1.00 9.03 10.97
CA ASP A 62 0.12 9.78 11.56
C ASP A 62 1.49 9.19 11.20
N ASN A 63 1.66 8.86 9.92
CA ASN A 63 2.91 8.40 9.31
C ASN A 63 3.60 7.25 10.09
N PRO A 64 2.93 6.11 10.32
CA PRO A 64 3.41 5.06 11.22
C PRO A 64 4.74 4.45 10.77
N SER A 65 5.02 4.43 9.46
CA SER A 65 6.28 3.94 8.90
C SER A 65 7.53 4.73 9.33
N ARG A 66 7.34 5.91 9.93
CA ARG A 66 8.43 6.74 10.50
C ARG A 66 8.72 6.42 11.96
N LYS A 67 7.81 5.69 12.63
CA LYS A 67 7.85 5.41 14.06
C LYS A 67 8.45 4.04 14.39
N LEU A 68 8.70 3.22 13.38
CA LEU A 68 9.35 1.92 13.48
C LEU A 68 10.39 1.75 12.36
N THR A 69 11.22 0.72 12.45
CA THR A 69 12.19 0.40 11.40
C THR A 69 11.54 -0.47 10.32
N LEU A 70 11.05 0.16 9.25
CA LEU A 70 10.44 -0.53 8.12
C LEU A 70 11.51 -0.99 7.12
N VAL A 71 11.53 -2.30 6.83
CA VAL A 71 12.45 -2.94 5.88
C VAL A 71 11.64 -3.57 4.75
N GLY A 72 11.88 -3.12 3.51
CA GLY A 72 11.20 -3.61 2.31
C GLY A 72 12.03 -4.62 1.54
N ILE A 73 11.41 -5.71 1.10
CA ILE A 73 12.06 -6.73 0.25
C ILE A 73 11.29 -6.81 -1.07
N THR A 74 11.98 -6.56 -2.16
CA THR A 74 11.42 -6.68 -3.52
C THR A 74 12.26 -7.63 -4.39
N GLY A 75 11.77 -7.93 -5.58
CA GLY A 75 12.37 -8.84 -6.57
C GLY A 75 11.41 -9.94 -7.00
N THR A 76 11.83 -10.81 -7.93
CA THR A 76 10.97 -11.87 -8.46
C THR A 76 10.75 -12.95 -7.40
N ASN A 77 11.80 -13.56 -6.88
CA ASN A 77 11.75 -14.70 -5.97
C ASN A 77 12.40 -14.40 -4.62
N GLY A 78 11.99 -15.13 -3.58
CA GLY A 78 12.59 -15.09 -2.26
C GLY A 78 12.13 -13.97 -1.34
N LYS A 79 11.17 -13.14 -1.75
CA LYS A 79 10.60 -12.09 -0.90
C LYS A 79 10.04 -12.66 0.41
N THR A 80 9.06 -13.55 0.31
CA THR A 80 8.39 -14.19 1.45
C THR A 80 9.37 -14.90 2.38
N THR A 81 10.29 -15.68 1.80
CA THR A 81 11.31 -16.39 2.58
C THR A 81 12.19 -15.39 3.35
N THR A 82 12.65 -14.33 2.70
CA THR A 82 13.54 -13.35 3.32
C THR A 82 12.85 -12.59 4.44
N VAL A 83 11.64 -12.05 4.22
CA VAL A 83 10.91 -11.31 5.27
C VAL A 83 10.57 -12.21 6.46
N THR A 84 10.18 -13.48 6.19
CA THR A 84 9.84 -14.45 7.25
C THR A 84 11.07 -14.83 8.06
N LEU A 85 12.22 -15.05 7.42
CA LEU A 85 13.47 -15.34 8.12
C LEU A 85 13.94 -14.15 8.97
N LEU A 86 13.89 -12.93 8.43
CA LEU A 86 14.24 -11.72 9.18
C LEU A 86 13.31 -11.55 10.37
N HIS A 87 11.99 -11.67 10.18
CA HIS A 87 11.01 -11.57 11.25
C HIS A 87 11.31 -12.60 12.37
N ARG A 88 11.51 -13.87 12.03
CA ARG A 88 11.85 -14.92 13.01
C ARG A 88 13.17 -14.67 13.72
N MET A 89 14.20 -14.24 12.98
CA MET A 89 15.51 -13.97 13.53
C MET A 89 15.45 -12.82 14.54
N PHE A 90 14.84 -11.70 14.19
CA PHE A 90 14.75 -10.54 15.07
C PHE A 90 13.85 -10.82 16.29
N THR A 91 12.73 -11.53 16.09
CA THR A 91 11.90 -11.99 17.21
C THR A 91 12.68 -12.94 18.14
N GLY A 92 13.48 -13.85 17.59
CA GLY A 92 14.35 -14.73 18.38
C GLY A 92 15.46 -14.00 19.15
N LEU A 93 15.86 -12.82 18.68
CA LEU A 93 16.79 -11.91 19.37
C LEU A 93 16.10 -11.04 20.44
N GLY A 94 14.78 -11.16 20.60
CA GLY A 94 13.99 -10.45 21.62
C GLY A 94 13.36 -9.13 21.17
N TYR A 95 13.46 -8.77 19.88
CA TYR A 95 12.77 -7.58 19.36
C TYR A 95 11.29 -7.83 19.09
N SER A 96 10.46 -6.83 19.35
CA SER A 96 9.06 -6.85 18.91
C SER A 96 8.98 -6.52 17.41
N CYS A 97 8.43 -7.42 16.62
CA CYS A 97 8.45 -7.32 15.16
C CYS A 97 7.06 -7.47 14.53
N GLY A 98 6.84 -6.71 13.46
CA GLY A 98 5.75 -6.90 12.53
C GLY A 98 6.22 -7.60 11.24
N LEU A 99 5.27 -8.21 10.52
CA LEU A 99 5.47 -8.83 9.22
C LEU A 99 4.29 -8.49 8.31
N LEU A 100 4.58 -8.05 7.09
CA LEU A 100 3.61 -7.91 6.01
C LEU A 100 4.07 -8.77 4.83
N SER A 101 3.36 -9.87 4.58
CA SER A 101 3.78 -10.86 3.58
C SER A 101 2.62 -11.42 2.77
N THR A 102 2.92 -12.22 1.76
CA THR A 102 1.92 -12.91 0.93
C THR A 102 1.11 -13.94 1.73
N ILE A 103 1.71 -14.55 2.75
CA ILE A 103 1.11 -15.68 3.48
C ILE A 103 0.34 -15.21 4.71
N ALA A 104 0.93 -14.29 5.48
CA ALA A 104 0.36 -13.80 6.73
C ALA A 104 0.89 -12.41 7.08
N ASN A 105 0.10 -11.66 7.84
CA ASN A 105 0.53 -10.45 8.49
C ASN A 105 0.67 -10.70 9.99
N TYR A 106 1.68 -10.12 10.63
CA TYR A 106 1.88 -10.19 12.06
C TYR A 106 2.04 -8.79 12.66
N VAL A 107 1.29 -8.54 13.73
CA VAL A 107 1.46 -7.39 14.62
C VAL A 107 1.97 -7.94 15.96
N GLY A 108 3.27 -7.87 16.20
CA GLY A 108 3.87 -8.61 17.31
C GLY A 108 3.60 -10.12 17.19
N SER A 109 2.95 -10.69 18.22
CA SER A 109 2.56 -12.11 18.22
C SER A 109 1.21 -12.41 17.56
N ARG A 110 0.40 -11.39 17.24
CA ARG A 110 -0.93 -11.56 16.63
C ARG A 110 -0.80 -11.72 15.12
N GLY A 111 -1.14 -12.91 14.62
CA GLY A 111 -1.21 -13.22 13.19
C GLY A 111 -2.59 -13.00 12.59
N SER A 112 -2.63 -12.62 11.32
CA SER A 112 -3.83 -12.56 10.48
C SER A 112 -3.53 -13.00 9.04
N GLU A 113 -4.53 -13.45 8.32
CA GLU A 113 -4.38 -13.82 6.91
C GLU A 113 -4.05 -12.60 6.06
N ALA A 114 -3.20 -12.80 5.06
CA ALA A 114 -2.90 -11.79 4.06
C ALA A 114 -3.77 -12.00 2.81
N VAL A 115 -4.38 -10.93 2.31
CA VAL A 115 -5.20 -10.96 1.08
C VAL A 115 -4.31 -10.75 -0.15
N ASN A 116 -3.29 -9.94 -0.02
CA ASN A 116 -2.36 -9.57 -1.11
C ASN A 116 -0.92 -9.56 -0.61
N THR A 117 0.03 -9.82 -1.51
CA THR A 117 1.48 -9.68 -1.22
C THR A 117 1.83 -8.27 -0.70
N THR A 118 1.28 -7.26 -1.33
CA THR A 118 1.36 -5.86 -0.92
C THR A 118 -0.06 -5.33 -0.92
N SER A 119 -0.63 -5.12 0.25
CA SER A 119 -1.99 -4.64 0.42
C SER A 119 -2.18 -3.21 -0.10
N ASP A 120 -3.40 -2.71 -0.08
CA ASP A 120 -3.70 -1.31 -0.40
C ASP A 120 -3.12 -0.35 0.67
N PRO A 121 -2.98 0.95 0.37
CA PRO A 121 -2.33 1.90 1.28
C PRO A 121 -3.03 2.06 2.63
N LEU A 122 -4.36 1.96 2.68
CA LEU A 122 -5.11 2.06 3.94
C LEU A 122 -4.80 0.88 4.85
N THR A 123 -4.88 -0.34 4.31
CA THR A 123 -4.56 -1.57 5.03
C THR A 123 -3.11 -1.58 5.53
N ILE A 124 -2.15 -1.17 4.68
CA ILE A 124 -0.73 -1.11 5.08
C ILE A 124 -0.55 -0.14 6.25
N ASN A 125 -1.05 1.10 6.14
CA ASN A 125 -0.85 2.11 7.18
C ASN A 125 -1.62 1.76 8.46
N SER A 126 -2.81 1.14 8.38
CA SER A 126 -3.53 0.62 9.53
C SER A 126 -2.71 -0.42 10.29
N LEU A 127 -2.18 -1.44 9.58
CA LEU A 127 -1.35 -2.47 10.21
C LEU A 127 -0.05 -1.91 10.80
N LEU A 128 0.59 -0.94 10.13
CA LEU A 128 1.77 -0.26 10.67
C LEU A 128 1.43 0.56 11.92
N SER A 129 0.26 1.21 11.96
CA SER A 129 -0.22 1.92 13.16
C SER A 129 -0.44 0.97 14.33
N GLU A 130 -1.12 -0.17 14.08
CA GLU A 130 -1.29 -1.22 15.08
C GLU A 130 0.05 -1.79 15.58
N MET A 131 1.05 -1.94 14.69
CA MET A 131 2.40 -2.35 15.08
C MET A 131 3.07 -1.34 16.00
N VAL A 132 2.94 -0.03 15.70
CA VAL A 132 3.47 1.05 16.57
C VAL A 132 2.80 1.01 17.94
N GLU A 133 1.47 0.88 18.00
CA GLU A 133 0.70 0.79 19.23
C GLU A 133 1.07 -0.46 20.05
N ALA A 134 1.37 -1.58 19.38
CA ALA A 134 1.84 -2.81 20.01
C ALA A 134 3.33 -2.77 20.40
N GLY A 135 4.03 -1.66 20.19
CA GLY A 135 5.45 -1.50 20.53
C GLY A 135 6.41 -2.25 19.61
N CYS A 136 6.02 -2.52 18.36
CA CYS A 136 6.95 -3.13 17.40
C CYS A 136 8.06 -2.14 17.03
N GLU A 137 9.30 -2.61 17.09
CA GLU A 137 10.50 -1.86 16.71
C GLU A 137 10.82 -1.99 15.22
N TYR A 138 10.49 -3.15 14.65
CA TYR A 138 10.76 -3.51 13.26
C TYR A 138 9.51 -3.99 12.55
N CYS A 139 9.43 -3.70 11.25
CA CYS A 139 8.48 -4.35 10.34
C CYS A 139 9.23 -4.81 9.09
N PHE A 140 9.07 -6.08 8.73
CA PHE A 140 9.59 -6.67 7.49
C PHE A 140 8.44 -6.83 6.51
N MET A 141 8.57 -6.20 5.32
CA MET A 141 7.49 -6.09 4.37
C MET A 141 7.89 -6.58 2.98
N GLU A 142 7.06 -7.44 2.39
CA GLU A 142 7.15 -7.75 0.96
C GLU A 142 6.63 -6.58 0.13
N VAL A 143 7.43 -6.13 -0.83
CA VAL A 143 7.07 -5.09 -1.78
C VAL A 143 7.05 -5.69 -3.18
N SER A 144 5.85 -5.91 -3.72
CA SER A 144 5.68 -6.42 -5.08
C SER A 144 5.85 -5.32 -6.12
N SER A 145 6.27 -5.67 -7.35
CA SER A 145 6.37 -4.72 -8.47
C SER A 145 5.03 -4.06 -8.77
N ILE A 146 3.92 -4.81 -8.68
CA ILE A 146 2.56 -4.27 -8.82
C ILE A 146 2.24 -3.28 -7.69
N GLY A 147 2.67 -3.55 -6.47
CA GLY A 147 2.49 -2.64 -5.33
C GLY A 147 3.21 -1.31 -5.53
N VAL A 148 4.41 -1.32 -6.11
CA VAL A 148 5.16 -0.11 -6.47
C VAL A 148 4.47 0.64 -7.60
N GLU A 149 4.12 -0.04 -8.70
CA GLU A 149 3.46 0.56 -9.86
C GLU A 149 2.10 1.19 -9.54
N GLN A 150 1.38 0.61 -8.57
CA GLN A 150 0.09 1.12 -8.12
C GLN A 150 0.19 2.14 -6.98
N ASP A 151 1.37 2.68 -6.70
CA ASP A 151 1.61 3.63 -5.61
C ASP A 151 1.23 3.12 -4.21
N ARG A 152 1.05 1.79 -4.02
CA ARG A 152 0.57 1.24 -2.74
C ARG A 152 1.52 1.50 -1.58
N VAL A 153 2.80 1.69 -1.87
CA VAL A 153 3.86 1.97 -0.90
C VAL A 153 4.32 3.44 -0.90
N ALA A 154 3.66 4.30 -1.70
CA ALA A 154 3.95 5.72 -1.69
C ALA A 154 3.68 6.32 -0.30
N GLY A 155 4.49 7.28 0.11
CA GLY A 155 4.41 7.89 1.44
C GLY A 155 5.05 7.07 2.57
N LEU A 156 5.36 5.78 2.37
CA LEU A 156 6.07 4.98 3.37
C LEU A 156 7.54 5.35 3.45
N LYS A 157 8.07 5.39 4.67
CA LYS A 157 9.48 5.65 4.94
C LYS A 157 10.21 4.33 5.22
N PHE A 158 10.82 3.74 4.21
CA PHE A 158 11.68 2.58 4.38
C PHE A 158 13.04 3.00 4.97
N LYS A 159 13.50 2.30 5.99
CA LYS A 159 14.84 2.46 6.57
C LYS A 159 15.88 1.70 5.76
N ALA A 160 15.48 0.54 5.22
CA ALA A 160 16.29 -0.27 4.33
C ALA A 160 15.40 -0.95 3.27
N GLY A 161 15.97 -1.18 2.11
CA GLY A 161 15.36 -1.94 1.02
C GLY A 161 16.33 -2.98 0.48
N ARG A 162 15.85 -4.18 0.17
CA ARG A 162 16.62 -5.21 -0.50
C ARG A 162 15.93 -5.64 -1.78
N PHE A 163 16.68 -5.59 -2.87
CA PHE A 163 16.33 -6.24 -4.12
C PHE A 163 16.93 -7.65 -4.14
N SER A 164 16.09 -8.69 -4.19
CA SER A 164 16.54 -10.08 -4.08
C SER A 164 17.13 -10.60 -5.39
N ASN A 165 16.36 -10.58 -6.44
CA ASN A 165 16.75 -11.00 -7.79
C ASN A 165 15.73 -10.52 -8.83
N LEU A 166 16.13 -10.62 -10.09
CA LEU A 166 15.31 -10.42 -11.26
C LEU A 166 15.42 -11.64 -12.15
N THR A 167 14.32 -12.38 -12.31
CA THR A 167 14.22 -13.51 -13.22
C THR A 167 13.05 -13.29 -14.20
N HIS A 168 13.01 -14.07 -15.28
CA HIS A 168 11.92 -14.06 -16.25
C HIS A 168 10.63 -14.60 -15.60
N ASP A 169 9.91 -13.72 -14.88
CA ASP A 169 8.63 -14.03 -14.25
C ASP A 169 7.67 -12.84 -14.43
N HIS A 170 6.36 -13.08 -14.42
CA HIS A 170 5.33 -12.03 -14.60
C HIS A 170 5.35 -11.31 -15.96
N LEU A 171 5.86 -11.93 -17.03
CA LEU A 171 5.75 -11.40 -18.40
C LEU A 171 4.30 -11.30 -18.89
N ASP A 172 3.36 -12.00 -18.25
CA ASP A 172 1.92 -11.89 -18.52
C ASP A 172 1.36 -10.50 -18.24
N TYR A 173 1.99 -9.76 -17.32
CA TYR A 173 1.57 -8.42 -16.93
C TYR A 173 2.42 -7.31 -17.58
N ARG A 174 3.72 -7.57 -17.81
CA ARG A 174 4.66 -6.64 -18.46
C ARG A 174 5.18 -7.27 -19.74
N LYS A 175 4.80 -6.67 -20.86
CA LYS A 175 5.06 -7.20 -22.21
C LYS A 175 6.55 -7.33 -22.55
N THR A 176 7.45 -6.62 -21.86
CA THR A 176 8.89 -6.67 -22.09
C THR A 176 9.71 -6.60 -20.80
N PHE A 177 10.90 -7.22 -20.81
CA PHE A 177 11.87 -7.15 -19.73
C PHE A 177 12.35 -5.72 -19.41
N ALA A 178 12.38 -4.85 -20.41
CA ALA A 178 12.72 -3.43 -20.24
C ALA A 178 11.66 -2.64 -19.47
N GLU A 179 10.38 -3.01 -19.58
CA GLU A 179 9.28 -2.43 -18.78
C GLU A 179 9.30 -2.93 -17.33
N TYR A 180 9.84 -4.13 -17.08
CA TYR A 180 9.99 -4.67 -15.73
C TYR A 180 11.11 -3.97 -14.94
N LEU A 181 12.07 -3.33 -15.64
CA LEU A 181 13.20 -2.63 -15.03
C LEU A 181 12.95 -1.14 -14.75
N ARG A 182 11.85 -0.57 -15.23
CA ARG A 182 11.44 0.81 -14.98
C ARG A 182 10.53 0.91 -13.76
#